data_211f22d838a4cf82bda50d0fcb478e23
#
_entry.id   211f22d838a4cf82bda50d0fcb478e23
#
_cell.length_a   1.000
_cell.length_b   1.000
_cell.length_c   1.000
_cell.angle_alpha   90.00
_cell.angle_beta   90.00
_cell.angle_gamma   90.00
#
_symmetry.space_group_name_H-M   'P 1'
#
loop_
_entity.id
_entity.type
_entity.pdbx_description
1 polymer ?
#
loop_
_entity_poly.entity_id
_entity_poly.type
_entity_poly.pdbx_seq_one_letter_code
_entity_poly.pdbx_strand_id
1 'polypeptide(L)'
;LFVYVAERLDDRIGVIDVALLERTNGIDLEGPRHETLVRRGEKLFNSADFTMQRQFSCRSCHPENHMDRLQYDFEPDGLGRNVVDNKTLLGLRGTGPFKWNGRNTSLYMQCGIRFARFLMRSEPFPVEDLNALVAFLDSLEPLPNGRRLAGGGLTAAQRRGKEIFERAAQR
;
A
#
# COMPACT_ATOMS: atom_id res chain seq x y z
N LEU A 1 -27.46 -17.80 -15.61
CA LEU A 1 -26.41 -16.82 -15.82
C LEU A 1 -25.44 -16.87 -14.65
N PHE A 2 -24.13 -16.90 -14.93
CA PHE A 2 -23.11 -16.92 -13.89
C PHE A 2 -22.22 -15.69 -14.00
N VAL A 3 -21.78 -15.17 -12.84
CA VAL A 3 -20.73 -14.16 -12.70
C VAL A 3 -19.50 -14.83 -12.11
N TYR A 4 -18.34 -14.56 -12.71
CA TYR A 4 -17.05 -15.04 -12.26
C TYR A 4 -16.30 -13.89 -11.58
N VAL A 5 -15.91 -14.09 -10.33
CA VAL A 5 -15.23 -13.07 -9.51
C VAL A 5 -13.81 -13.53 -9.23
N ALA A 6 -12.83 -12.72 -9.63
CA ALA A 6 -11.43 -12.97 -9.30
C ALA A 6 -11.19 -12.65 -7.80
N GLU A 7 -11.08 -13.69 -6.98
CA GLU A 7 -10.72 -13.63 -5.58
C GLU A 7 -9.18 -13.69 -5.46
N ARG A 8 -8.53 -12.59 -5.91
CA ARG A 8 -7.07 -12.53 -6.09
C ARG A 8 -6.28 -12.91 -4.83
N LEU A 9 -6.77 -12.54 -3.66
CA LEU A 9 -6.06 -12.81 -2.41
C LEU A 9 -6.22 -14.24 -1.91
N ASP A 10 -7.20 -14.96 -2.44
CA ASP A 10 -7.47 -16.37 -2.11
C ASP A 10 -7.03 -17.32 -3.24
N ASP A 11 -6.40 -16.78 -4.30
CA ASP A 11 -5.97 -17.53 -5.49
C ASP A 11 -7.10 -18.38 -6.08
N ARG A 12 -8.31 -17.80 -6.19
CA ARG A 12 -9.53 -18.46 -6.62
C ARG A 12 -10.35 -17.60 -7.56
N ILE A 13 -11.24 -18.26 -8.31
CA ILE A 13 -12.33 -17.62 -9.04
C ILE A 13 -13.64 -18.07 -8.39
N GLY A 14 -14.36 -17.14 -7.77
CA GLY A 14 -15.70 -17.40 -7.25
C GLY A 14 -16.72 -17.45 -8.38
N VAL A 15 -17.65 -18.39 -8.31
CA VAL A 15 -18.75 -18.53 -9.27
C VAL A 15 -20.06 -18.23 -8.57
N ILE A 16 -20.77 -17.21 -9.04
CA ILE A 16 -22.04 -16.74 -8.49
C ILE A 16 -23.15 -17.03 -9.49
N ASP A 17 -24.20 -17.73 -9.05
CA ASP A 17 -25.43 -17.85 -9.82
C ASP A 17 -26.28 -16.59 -9.62
N VAL A 18 -26.49 -15.87 -10.70
CA VAL A 18 -27.24 -14.61 -10.67
C VAL A 18 -28.73 -14.83 -10.37
N ALA A 19 -29.29 -15.97 -10.74
CA ALA A 19 -30.70 -16.26 -10.46
C ALA A 19 -30.93 -16.59 -8.99
N LEU A 20 -29.99 -17.23 -8.34
CA LEU A 20 -30.06 -17.59 -6.93
C LEU A 20 -29.46 -16.52 -6.02
N LEU A 21 -28.68 -15.58 -6.57
CA LEU A 21 -27.85 -14.60 -5.83
C LEU A 21 -26.91 -15.26 -4.82
N GLU A 22 -26.44 -16.46 -5.14
CA GLU A 22 -25.63 -17.27 -4.26
C GLU A 22 -24.30 -17.67 -4.92
N ARG A 23 -23.26 -17.80 -4.10
CA ARG A 23 -22.02 -18.42 -4.52
C ARG A 23 -22.21 -19.94 -4.59
N THR A 24 -22.16 -20.49 -5.78
CA THR A 24 -22.41 -21.92 -6.01
C THR A 24 -21.14 -22.74 -6.05
N ASN A 25 -20.02 -22.15 -6.46
CA ASN A 25 -18.76 -22.86 -6.63
C ASN A 25 -17.55 -21.91 -6.54
N GLY A 26 -16.36 -22.47 -6.57
CA GLY A 26 -15.08 -21.76 -6.71
C GLY A 26 -14.08 -22.60 -7.45
N ILE A 27 -13.36 -21.98 -8.36
CA ILE A 27 -12.25 -22.59 -9.09
C ILE A 27 -10.98 -22.22 -8.37
N ASP A 28 -10.29 -23.18 -7.80
CA ASP A 28 -8.99 -23.02 -7.17
C ASP A 28 -7.94 -22.83 -8.28
N LEU A 29 -7.10 -21.80 -8.15
CA LEU A 29 -6.04 -21.52 -9.12
C LEU A 29 -4.68 -22.10 -8.67
N GLU A 30 -4.69 -22.95 -7.66
CA GLU A 30 -3.50 -23.63 -7.13
C GLU A 30 -2.37 -22.62 -6.76
N GLY A 31 -2.71 -21.63 -5.94
CA GLY A 31 -1.78 -20.64 -5.42
C GLY A 31 -0.56 -21.26 -4.69
N PRO A 32 0.38 -20.46 -4.27
CA PRO A 32 1.61 -20.95 -3.67
C PRO A 32 1.30 -21.83 -2.45
N ARG A 33 1.91 -23.02 -2.38
CA ARG A 33 1.70 -24.01 -1.29
C ARG A 33 2.00 -23.45 0.10
N HIS A 34 2.90 -22.47 0.17
CA HIS A 34 3.26 -21.78 1.42
C HIS A 34 3.06 -20.29 1.25
N GLU A 35 2.31 -19.70 2.14
CA GLU A 35 2.13 -18.26 2.17
C GLU A 35 3.46 -17.57 2.54
N THR A 36 3.95 -16.72 1.65
CA THR A 36 5.12 -15.89 1.94
C THR A 36 4.75 -14.75 2.88
N LEU A 37 5.75 -14.21 3.58
CA LEU A 37 5.56 -13.06 4.45
C LEU A 37 4.96 -11.85 3.69
N VAL A 38 5.43 -11.61 2.47
CA VAL A 38 4.93 -10.55 1.58
C VAL A 38 3.46 -10.81 1.22
N ARG A 39 3.11 -12.06 0.87
CA ARG A 39 1.72 -12.40 0.53
C ARG A 39 0.77 -12.22 1.70
N ARG A 40 1.18 -12.63 2.90
CA ARG A 40 0.42 -12.37 4.14
C ARG A 40 0.23 -10.87 4.34
N GLY A 41 1.28 -10.08 4.18
CA GLY A 41 1.20 -8.62 4.27
C GLY A 41 0.28 -7.99 3.23
N GLU A 42 0.27 -8.51 2.00
CA GLU A 42 -0.67 -8.09 0.96
C GLU A 42 -2.13 -8.36 1.37
N LYS A 43 -2.42 -9.53 1.93
CA LYS A 43 -3.76 -9.86 2.44
C LYS A 43 -4.17 -8.90 3.55
N LEU A 44 -3.31 -8.65 4.52
CA LEU A 44 -3.56 -7.71 5.62
C LEU A 44 -3.82 -6.29 5.10
N PHE A 45 -3.03 -5.82 4.14
CA PHE A 45 -3.18 -4.50 3.53
C PHE A 45 -4.54 -4.32 2.85
N ASN A 46 -5.08 -5.36 2.26
CA ASN A 46 -6.34 -5.34 1.53
C ASN A 46 -7.55 -5.74 2.40
N SER A 47 -7.34 -6.35 3.58
CA SER A 47 -8.42 -6.76 4.47
C SER A 47 -8.96 -5.61 5.29
N ALA A 48 -10.27 -5.54 5.42
CA ALA A 48 -10.96 -4.64 6.34
C ALA A 48 -11.09 -5.21 7.76
N ASP A 49 -10.72 -6.46 8.00
CA ASP A 49 -10.90 -7.15 9.29
C ASP A 49 -10.17 -6.49 10.45
N PHE A 50 -9.12 -5.74 10.14
CA PHE A 50 -8.27 -5.04 11.11
C PHE A 50 -8.67 -3.57 11.32
N THR A 51 -9.85 -3.16 10.87
CA THR A 51 -10.32 -1.79 11.01
C THR A 51 -11.65 -1.73 11.75
N MET A 52 -11.98 -0.56 12.27
CA MET A 52 -13.23 -0.33 12.98
C MET A 52 -14.43 -0.77 12.12
N GLN A 53 -15.20 -1.71 12.65
CA GLN A 53 -16.42 -2.22 12.02
C GLN A 53 -16.21 -2.78 10.60
N ARG A 54 -14.99 -3.12 10.23
CA ARG A 54 -14.63 -3.65 8.88
C ARG A 54 -15.03 -2.73 7.73
N GLN A 55 -14.98 -1.42 7.93
CA GLN A 55 -15.49 -0.45 6.95
C GLN A 55 -14.49 -0.07 5.87
N PHE A 56 -13.19 -0.20 6.13
CA PHE A 56 -12.14 0.20 5.21
C PHE A 56 -10.88 -0.66 5.40
N SER A 57 -9.96 -0.56 4.47
CA SER A 57 -8.64 -1.19 4.54
C SER A 57 -7.55 -0.17 4.22
N CYS A 58 -6.29 -0.53 4.28
CA CYS A 58 -5.20 0.33 3.82
C CYS A 58 -5.39 0.71 2.34
N ARG A 59 -5.88 -0.25 1.52
CA ARG A 59 -6.20 -0.04 0.11
C ARG A 59 -7.27 1.02 -0.12
N SER A 60 -8.16 1.27 0.82
CA SER A 60 -9.22 2.29 0.66
C SER A 60 -8.65 3.69 0.45
N CYS A 61 -7.53 4.01 1.12
CA CYS A 61 -6.82 5.28 0.94
C CYS A 61 -5.63 5.14 -0.03
N HIS A 62 -5.11 3.92 -0.22
CA HIS A 62 -3.98 3.63 -1.10
C HIS A 62 -4.36 2.66 -2.23
N PRO A 63 -5.28 3.06 -3.14
CA PRO A 63 -5.68 2.22 -4.26
C PRO A 63 -4.45 1.89 -5.12
N GLU A 64 -4.33 0.60 -5.52
CA GLU A 64 -3.18 0.08 -6.25
C GLU A 64 -1.82 0.42 -5.60
N ASN A 65 -1.79 0.49 -4.26
CA ASN A 65 -0.63 0.88 -3.45
C ASN A 65 -0.13 2.30 -3.73
N HIS A 66 -0.95 3.11 -4.38
CA HIS A 66 -0.63 4.48 -4.76
C HIS A 66 -1.34 5.48 -3.82
N MET A 67 -1.86 6.55 -4.33
CA MET A 67 -2.61 7.58 -3.61
C MET A 67 -4.00 7.75 -4.23
N ASP A 68 -4.99 8.06 -3.40
CA ASP A 68 -6.35 8.40 -3.85
C ASP A 68 -6.51 9.87 -4.24
N ARG A 69 -5.47 10.70 -4.03
CA ARG A 69 -5.43 12.15 -4.26
C ARG A 69 -6.37 12.96 -3.37
N LEU A 70 -6.78 12.38 -2.23
CA LEU A 70 -7.56 13.06 -1.23
C LEU A 70 -6.66 13.64 -0.13
N GLN A 71 -7.21 14.63 0.55
CA GLN A 71 -6.59 15.25 1.72
C GLN A 71 -7.25 14.75 2.99
N TYR A 72 -6.45 14.58 4.02
CA TYR A 72 -6.87 14.02 5.30
C TYR A 72 -6.41 14.90 6.46
N ASP A 73 -7.29 15.03 7.42
CA ASP A 73 -7.03 15.67 8.70
C ASP A 73 -6.83 14.58 9.76
N PHE A 74 -5.58 14.27 10.04
CA PHE A 74 -5.21 13.18 10.96
C PHE A 74 -4.69 13.66 12.32
N GLU A 75 -4.46 14.95 12.47
CA GLU A 75 -3.93 15.47 13.73
C GLU A 75 -5.07 16.04 14.57
N PRO A 76 -5.08 15.83 15.89
CA PRO A 76 -6.12 16.33 16.78
C PRO A 76 -5.88 17.82 17.17
N ASP A 77 -5.69 18.66 16.17
CA ASP A 77 -5.31 20.07 16.36
C ASP A 77 -6.39 21.07 15.92
N GLY A 78 -7.57 20.57 15.59
CA GLY A 78 -8.72 21.34 15.14
C GLY A 78 -9.09 21.00 13.70
N LEU A 79 -10.37 20.96 13.43
CA LEU A 79 -10.93 20.57 12.13
C LEU A 79 -10.37 21.46 11.00
N GLY A 80 -9.81 20.81 9.99
CA GLY A 80 -9.27 21.47 8.80
C GLY A 80 -7.89 22.09 8.98
N ARG A 81 -7.23 21.90 10.13
CA ARG A 81 -5.84 22.32 10.32
C ARG A 81 -4.87 21.21 9.91
N ASN A 82 -3.72 21.61 9.33
CA ASN A 82 -2.65 20.69 8.95
C ASN A 82 -3.12 19.49 8.10
N VAL A 83 -4.10 19.74 7.23
CA VAL A 83 -4.58 18.76 6.26
C VAL A 83 -3.43 18.31 5.37
N VAL A 84 -3.29 17.01 5.17
CA VAL A 84 -2.18 16.42 4.42
C VAL A 84 -2.69 15.58 3.26
N ASP A 85 -1.97 15.65 2.14
CA ASP A 85 -2.23 14.78 1.00
C ASP A 85 -1.82 13.34 1.31
N ASN A 86 -2.58 12.40 0.81
CA ASN A 86 -2.21 11.00 0.81
C ASN A 86 -0.97 10.77 -0.07
N LYS A 87 -0.08 9.90 0.36
CA LYS A 87 1.18 9.59 -0.33
C LYS A 87 1.15 8.23 -1.00
N THR A 88 1.87 8.11 -2.12
CA THR A 88 2.13 6.79 -2.71
C THR A 88 2.92 5.91 -1.75
N LEU A 89 2.64 4.62 -1.77
CA LEU A 89 3.42 3.60 -1.07
C LEU A 89 4.45 2.91 -1.97
N LEU A 90 4.45 3.24 -3.27
CA LEU A 90 5.39 2.68 -4.23
C LEU A 90 6.79 3.25 -4.00
N GLY A 91 7.77 2.37 -3.84
CA GLY A 91 9.17 2.74 -3.67
C GLY A 91 9.52 3.26 -2.28
N LEU A 92 8.83 2.82 -1.22
CA LEU A 92 9.10 3.26 0.15
C LEU A 92 10.44 2.81 0.71
N ARG A 93 11.01 1.72 0.21
CA ARG A 93 12.27 1.17 0.72
C ARG A 93 13.38 2.22 0.70
N GLY A 94 13.98 2.46 1.86
CA GLY A 94 15.09 3.41 2.02
C GLY A 94 14.72 4.89 1.97
N THR A 95 13.43 5.26 1.97
CA THR A 95 12.98 6.67 1.90
C THR A 95 12.62 7.29 3.25
N GLY A 96 12.84 6.57 4.36
CA GLY A 96 12.60 7.11 5.69
C GLY A 96 13.36 8.42 5.95
N PRO A 97 12.93 9.24 6.91
CA PRO A 97 11.79 9.04 7.81
C PRO A 97 10.44 9.32 7.12
N PHE A 98 9.39 8.67 7.62
CA PHE A 98 8.05 8.69 7.04
C PHE A 98 7.17 9.80 7.63
N LYS A 99 5.99 10.01 7.01
CA LYS A 99 5.07 11.13 7.17
C LYS A 99 5.61 12.45 6.61
N TRP A 100 4.73 13.44 6.52
CA TRP A 100 5.09 14.77 6.02
C TRP A 100 6.12 15.49 6.89
N ASN A 101 6.12 15.22 8.18
CA ASN A 101 7.03 15.84 9.16
C ASN A 101 8.20 14.94 9.58
N GLY A 102 8.37 13.77 8.96
CA GLY A 102 9.47 12.85 9.27
C GLY A 102 9.44 12.22 10.67
N ARG A 103 8.28 12.24 11.35
CA ARG A 103 8.20 11.74 12.75
C ARG A 103 8.39 10.24 12.89
N ASN A 104 8.10 9.45 11.87
CA ASN A 104 8.17 8.00 11.93
C ASN A 104 9.46 7.50 11.26
N THR A 105 10.39 7.03 12.05
CA THR A 105 11.73 6.62 11.58
C THR A 105 11.73 5.26 10.87
N SER A 106 10.66 4.49 11.00
CA SER A 106 10.53 3.17 10.38
C SER A 106 9.09 2.88 9.97
N LEU A 107 8.89 1.91 9.08
CA LEU A 107 7.56 1.39 8.75
C LEU A 107 6.91 0.68 9.95
N TYR A 108 7.68 0.05 10.82
CA TYR A 108 7.18 -0.50 12.08
C TYR A 108 6.54 0.56 12.97
N MET A 109 7.17 1.72 13.06
CA MET A 109 6.61 2.84 13.79
C MET A 109 5.39 3.44 13.05
N GLN A 110 5.45 3.51 11.73
CA GLN A 110 4.36 4.01 10.88
C GLN A 110 3.10 3.16 11.00
N CYS A 111 3.21 1.84 10.94
CA CYS A 111 2.10 0.89 10.99
C CYS A 111 1.82 0.38 12.42
N GLY A 112 2.54 0.87 13.42
CA GLY A 112 2.49 0.40 14.80
C GLY A 112 1.27 0.87 15.59
N ILE A 113 1.40 0.86 16.91
CA ILE A 113 0.32 1.07 17.88
C ILE A 113 -0.49 2.35 17.61
N ARG A 114 0.20 3.46 17.36
CA ARG A 114 -0.49 4.74 17.14
C ARG A 114 -1.35 4.70 15.87
N PHE A 115 -0.84 4.13 14.80
CA PHE A 115 -1.58 3.97 13.55
C PHE A 115 -2.82 3.08 13.74
N ALA A 116 -2.66 1.92 14.36
CA ALA A 116 -3.75 1.01 14.62
C ALA A 116 -4.85 1.66 15.47
N ARG A 117 -4.49 2.23 16.62
CA ARG A 117 -5.47 2.81 17.54
C ARG A 117 -6.08 4.11 17.06
N PHE A 118 -5.30 4.97 16.44
CA PHE A 118 -5.77 6.31 16.05
C PHE A 118 -6.47 6.34 14.72
N LEU A 119 -5.86 5.71 13.70
CA LEU A 119 -6.37 5.75 12.33
C LEU A 119 -7.32 4.59 12.06
N MET A 120 -6.88 3.38 12.36
CA MET A 120 -7.66 2.18 12.09
C MET A 120 -8.76 1.93 13.13
N ARG A 121 -8.66 2.57 14.30
CA ARG A 121 -9.59 2.39 15.44
C ARG A 121 -9.71 0.93 15.86
N SER A 122 -8.58 0.23 15.87
CA SER A 122 -8.47 -1.20 16.16
C SER A 122 -7.35 -1.49 17.15
N GLU A 123 -7.24 -2.74 17.58
CA GLU A 123 -6.07 -3.18 18.31
C GLU A 123 -4.83 -3.22 17.40
N PRO A 124 -3.64 -3.02 17.97
CA PRO A 124 -2.39 -3.13 17.23
C PRO A 124 -2.22 -4.51 16.61
N PHE A 125 -1.60 -4.58 15.46
CA PHE A 125 -1.25 -5.84 14.83
C PHE A 125 -0.38 -6.71 15.74
N PRO A 126 -0.62 -8.03 15.82
CA PRO A 126 0.36 -8.98 16.32
C PRO A 126 1.72 -8.79 15.61
N VAL A 127 2.81 -9.16 16.26
CA VAL A 127 4.17 -8.92 15.73
C VAL A 127 4.37 -9.58 14.36
N GLU A 128 3.84 -10.77 14.17
CA GLU A 128 3.93 -11.51 12.90
C GLU A 128 3.20 -10.79 11.78
N ASP A 129 2.04 -10.22 12.06
CA ASP A 129 1.23 -9.48 11.10
C ASP A 129 1.88 -8.14 10.76
N LEU A 130 2.42 -7.44 11.76
CA LEU A 130 3.17 -6.21 11.54
C LEU A 130 4.42 -6.47 10.68
N ASN A 131 5.15 -7.56 10.93
CA ASN A 131 6.28 -7.97 10.11
C ASN A 131 5.86 -8.26 8.67
N ALA A 132 4.74 -8.95 8.48
CA ALA A 132 4.20 -9.26 7.17
C ALA A 132 3.79 -7.97 6.42
N LEU A 133 3.08 -7.08 7.09
CA LEU A 133 2.66 -5.80 6.51
C LEU A 133 3.87 -4.95 6.09
N VAL A 134 4.89 -4.84 6.94
CA VAL A 134 6.12 -4.11 6.62
C VAL A 134 6.87 -4.76 5.45
N ALA A 135 6.97 -6.09 5.42
CA ALA A 135 7.59 -6.81 4.29
C ALA A 135 6.86 -6.56 2.97
N PHE A 136 5.53 -6.51 2.98
CA PHE A 136 4.75 -6.15 1.81
C PHE A 136 5.02 -4.71 1.37
N LEU A 137 4.98 -3.74 2.28
CA LEU A 137 5.23 -2.34 1.97
C LEU A 137 6.65 -2.12 1.42
N ASP A 138 7.64 -2.79 1.99
CA ASP A 138 9.02 -2.74 1.50
C ASP A 138 9.21 -3.39 0.13
N SER A 139 8.32 -4.30 -0.27
CA SER A 139 8.37 -4.96 -1.57
C SER A 139 7.79 -4.12 -2.72
N LEU A 140 7.11 -3.01 -2.41
CA LEU A 140 6.42 -2.18 -3.40
C LEU A 140 7.42 -1.35 -4.20
N GLU A 141 7.69 -1.79 -5.42
CA GLU A 141 8.60 -1.08 -6.33
C GLU A 141 7.89 0.10 -7.03
N PRO A 142 8.62 1.19 -7.32
CA PRO A 142 8.06 2.28 -8.11
C PRO A 142 7.75 1.83 -9.54
N LEU A 143 6.75 2.44 -10.15
CA LEU A 143 6.43 2.16 -11.55
C LEU A 143 7.64 2.47 -12.44
N PRO A 144 7.93 1.62 -13.43
CA PRO A 144 9.00 1.88 -14.37
C PRO A 144 8.80 3.22 -15.08
N ASN A 145 9.83 4.05 -15.11
CA ASN A 145 9.78 5.29 -15.87
C ASN A 145 9.89 4.98 -17.38
N GLY A 146 8.76 5.03 -18.10
CA GLY A 146 8.71 4.76 -19.53
C GLY A 146 9.54 5.71 -20.42
N ARG A 147 10.11 6.79 -19.84
CA ARG A 147 11.01 7.72 -20.53
C ARG A 147 12.51 7.38 -20.33
N ARG A 148 12.83 6.34 -19.57
CA ARG A 148 14.19 5.83 -19.49
C ARG A 148 14.53 5.02 -20.74
N LEU A 149 15.80 5.09 -21.14
CA LEU A 149 16.32 4.21 -22.19
C LEU A 149 16.25 2.74 -21.76
N ALA A 150 16.12 1.86 -22.73
CA ALA A 150 16.26 0.42 -22.49
C ALA A 150 17.60 0.16 -21.75
N GLY A 151 17.55 -0.59 -20.65
CA GLY A 151 18.71 -0.79 -19.78
C GLY A 151 18.93 0.29 -18.71
N GLY A 152 17.98 1.23 -18.52
CA GLY A 152 18.00 2.19 -17.39
C GLY A 152 18.93 3.39 -17.56
N GLY A 153 19.54 3.57 -18.72
CA GLY A 153 20.42 4.70 -19.04
C GLY A 153 19.68 6.04 -19.10
N LEU A 154 20.43 7.13 -19.01
CA LEU A 154 19.93 8.49 -19.18
C LEU A 154 20.25 9.00 -20.58
N THR A 155 19.32 9.73 -21.20
CA THR A 155 19.58 10.50 -22.42
C THR A 155 20.59 11.62 -22.14
N ALA A 156 21.17 12.20 -23.19
CA ALA A 156 22.08 13.34 -23.04
C ALA A 156 21.44 14.53 -22.30
N ALA A 157 20.17 14.83 -22.59
CA ALA A 157 19.42 15.88 -21.91
C ALA A 157 19.20 15.58 -20.42
N GLN A 158 18.86 14.33 -20.08
CA GLN A 158 18.68 13.90 -18.69
C GLN A 158 20.00 13.94 -17.90
N ARG A 159 21.15 13.57 -18.49
CA ARG A 159 22.46 13.72 -17.86
C ARG A 159 22.78 15.18 -17.56
N ARG A 160 22.59 16.08 -18.53
CA ARG A 160 22.78 17.53 -18.29
C ARG A 160 21.88 18.05 -17.17
N GLY A 161 20.60 17.62 -17.14
CA GLY A 161 19.69 17.99 -16.07
C GLY A 161 20.16 17.51 -14.70
N LYS A 162 20.63 16.28 -14.60
CA LYS A 162 21.23 15.72 -13.39
C LYS A 162 22.44 16.54 -12.93
N GLU A 163 23.37 16.84 -13.82
CA GLU A 163 24.58 17.63 -13.49
C GLU A 163 24.23 19.05 -12.99
N ILE A 164 23.20 19.69 -13.58
CA ILE A 164 22.73 21.02 -13.13
C ILE A 164 22.15 20.92 -11.73
N PHE A 165 21.31 19.92 -11.47
CA PHE A 165 20.69 19.69 -10.17
C PHE A 165 21.75 19.42 -9.07
N GLU A 166 22.69 18.53 -9.33
CA GLU A 166 23.74 18.16 -8.37
C GLU A 166 24.65 19.35 -8.04
N ARG A 167 25.00 20.18 -9.04
CA ARG A 167 25.76 21.42 -8.81
C ARG A 167 24.99 22.46 -7.98
N ALA A 168 23.67 22.55 -8.16
CA ALA A 168 22.85 23.48 -7.40
C ALA A 168 22.69 23.02 -5.94
N ALA A 169 22.63 21.72 -5.70
CA ALA A 169 22.49 21.15 -4.36
C ALA A 169 23.78 21.25 -3.51
N GLN A 170 24.92 21.59 -4.11
CA GLN A 170 26.22 21.76 -3.42
C GLN A 170 26.48 23.23 -2.98
N ARG A 171 25.58 24.14 -3.29
CA ARG A 171 25.65 25.57 -2.89
C ARG A 171 24.75 25.87 -1.69
#